data_f5222a05cdddc5fb8f141ca1f35a2da8
#
_entry.id   f5222a05cdddc5fb8f141ca1f35a2da8
#
_cell.length_a   1.000
_cell.length_b   1.000
_cell.length_c   1.000
_cell.angle_alpha   90.00
_cell.angle_beta   90.00
_cell.angle_gamma   90.00
#
_symmetry.space_group_name_H-M   'P 1'
#
loop_
_entity.id
_entity.type
_entity.pdbx_description
1 polymer ?
#
loop_
_entity_poly.entity_id
_entity_poly.type
_entity_poly.pdbx_seq_one_letter_code
_entity_poly.pdbx_strand_id
1 'polypeptide(L)'
;MPATPLNRICYVEDDEDIQRIVRMTLERVGKMTVEVVGDPTLAIEAMAAFKPDMVMLDWMMPKMDGPTLFRQMKLRPETSSLPVVFITAKAAQSDLNELLALGAVGAISKPFSPKDLPDQLRALWAALP
;
A
#
# COMPACT_ATOMS: atom_id res chain seq x y z
N MET A 1 1.08 -17.08 -8.63
CA MET A 1 2.08 -16.77 -7.62
C MET A 1 3.22 -15.98 -8.23
N PRO A 2 3.62 -14.84 -7.66
CA PRO A 2 4.75 -14.09 -8.22
C PRO A 2 6.05 -14.90 -8.17
N ALA A 3 6.92 -14.67 -9.15
CA ALA A 3 8.17 -15.42 -9.28
C ALA A 3 9.22 -15.01 -8.25
N THR A 4 9.12 -13.78 -7.71
CA THR A 4 10.08 -13.23 -6.75
C THR A 4 9.41 -13.00 -5.40
N PRO A 5 10.16 -13.06 -4.29
CA PRO A 5 9.59 -12.72 -2.99
C PRO A 5 9.27 -11.22 -2.89
N LEU A 6 8.31 -10.89 -2.05
CA LEU A 6 7.97 -9.50 -1.76
C LEU A 6 9.14 -8.83 -1.03
N ASN A 7 9.65 -7.73 -1.57
CA ASN A 7 10.77 -7.03 -0.98
C ASN A 7 10.56 -5.52 -0.88
N ARG A 8 10.06 -4.88 -1.92
CA ARG A 8 10.02 -3.41 -1.99
C ARG A 8 8.60 -2.91 -1.78
N ILE A 9 8.41 -2.11 -0.73
CA ILE A 9 7.10 -1.57 -0.36
C ILE A 9 7.15 -0.05 -0.43
N CYS A 10 6.18 0.57 -1.12
CA CYS A 10 5.92 1.99 -1.01
C CYS A 10 4.72 2.18 -0.09
N TYR A 11 4.88 2.95 0.96
CA TYR A 11 3.81 3.20 1.94
C TYR A 11 3.42 4.66 1.93
N VAL A 12 2.17 4.96 1.57
CA VAL A 12 1.64 6.32 1.55
C VAL A 12 0.79 6.53 2.80
N GLU A 13 1.29 7.38 3.68
CA GLU A 13 0.70 7.65 5.00
C GLU A 13 1.15 9.03 5.48
N ASP A 14 0.21 9.88 5.90
CA ASP A 14 0.54 11.23 6.34
C ASP A 14 0.95 11.32 7.82
N ASP A 15 0.59 10.35 8.66
CA ASP A 15 0.92 10.34 10.08
C ASP A 15 2.35 9.84 10.30
N GLU A 16 3.22 10.74 10.80
CA GLU A 16 4.65 10.43 10.97
C GLU A 16 4.91 9.33 12.00
N ASP A 17 4.10 9.24 13.04
CA ASP A 17 4.27 8.21 14.07
C ASP A 17 3.94 6.83 13.49
N ILE A 18 2.87 6.73 12.72
CA ILE A 18 2.50 5.49 12.06
C ILE A 18 3.54 5.11 11.01
N GLN A 19 4.02 6.07 10.22
CA GLN A 19 5.08 5.85 9.25
C GLN A 19 6.30 5.18 9.91
N ARG A 20 6.72 5.73 11.04
CA ARG A 20 7.93 5.27 11.73
C ARG A 20 7.77 3.84 12.24
N ILE A 21 6.64 3.54 12.85
CA ILE A 21 6.36 2.20 13.39
C ILE A 21 6.29 1.17 12.26
N VAL A 22 5.55 1.47 11.21
CA VAL A 22 5.37 0.56 10.08
C VAL A 22 6.69 0.35 9.35
N ARG A 23 7.41 1.42 9.05
CA ARG A 23 8.70 1.33 8.38
C ARG A 23 9.67 0.45 9.16
N MET A 24 9.80 0.71 10.46
CA MET A 24 10.70 -0.07 11.31
C MET A 24 10.34 -1.55 11.30
N THR A 25 9.05 -1.85 11.42
CA THR A 25 8.59 -3.24 11.45
C THR A 25 8.84 -3.95 10.13
N LEU A 26 8.50 -3.31 9.01
CA LEU A 26 8.71 -3.91 7.69
C LEU A 26 10.21 -4.10 7.39
N GLU A 27 11.05 -3.16 7.79
CA GLU A 27 12.49 -3.25 7.55
C GLU A 27 13.17 -4.27 8.46
N ARG A 28 12.89 -4.22 9.76
CA ARG A 28 13.60 -5.05 10.74
C ARG A 28 13.03 -6.45 10.88
N VAL A 29 11.71 -6.57 10.99
CA VAL A 29 11.04 -7.86 11.12
C VAL A 29 10.83 -8.49 9.75
N GLY A 30 10.30 -7.71 8.82
CA GLY A 30 9.97 -8.19 7.48
C GLY A 30 11.15 -8.32 6.55
N LYS A 31 12.27 -7.65 6.84
CA LYS A 31 13.46 -7.62 5.97
C LYS A 31 13.14 -7.05 4.59
N MET A 32 12.23 -6.08 4.54
CA MET A 32 11.81 -5.41 3.31
C MET A 32 12.48 -4.05 3.16
N THR A 33 12.52 -3.55 1.94
CA THR A 33 12.96 -2.18 1.65
C THR A 33 11.74 -1.30 1.50
N VAL A 34 11.67 -0.20 2.26
CA VAL A 34 10.47 0.61 2.37
C VAL A 34 10.74 2.06 1.97
N GLU A 35 9.92 2.59 1.08
CA GLU A 35 9.85 4.02 0.77
C GLU A 35 8.55 4.57 1.38
N VAL A 36 8.66 5.58 2.22
CA VAL A 36 7.49 6.21 2.85
C VAL A 36 7.23 7.55 2.19
N VAL A 37 5.97 7.79 1.82
CA VAL A 37 5.53 9.03 1.21
C VAL A 37 4.46 9.65 2.09
N GLY A 38 4.75 10.83 2.65
CA GLY A 38 3.82 11.52 3.54
C GLY A 38 2.79 12.37 2.82
N ASP A 39 3.09 12.82 1.62
CA ASP A 39 2.20 13.65 0.82
C ASP A 39 1.69 12.85 -0.37
N PRO A 40 0.37 12.53 -0.40
CA PRO A 40 -0.16 11.68 -1.48
C PRO A 40 -0.03 12.31 -2.87
N THR A 41 0.08 13.63 -2.97
CA THR A 41 0.24 14.29 -4.27
C THR A 41 1.60 14.03 -4.90
N LEU A 42 2.58 13.57 -4.12
CA LEU A 42 3.92 13.23 -4.60
C LEU A 42 4.10 11.71 -4.78
N ALA A 43 3.06 10.92 -4.49
CA ALA A 43 3.21 9.48 -4.39
C ALA A 43 3.48 8.80 -5.74
N ILE A 44 2.82 9.23 -6.81
CA ILE A 44 2.99 8.58 -8.12
C ILE A 44 4.42 8.73 -8.62
N GLU A 45 5.01 9.92 -8.49
CA GLU A 45 6.40 10.14 -8.87
C GLU A 45 7.36 9.32 -8.03
N ALA A 46 7.09 9.23 -6.72
CA ALA A 46 7.90 8.43 -5.82
C ALA A 46 7.83 6.95 -6.17
N MET A 47 6.65 6.44 -6.50
CA MET A 47 6.46 5.04 -6.92
C MET A 47 7.21 4.76 -8.21
N ALA A 48 7.13 5.67 -9.19
CA ALA A 48 7.79 5.49 -10.47
C ALA A 48 9.31 5.42 -10.30
N ALA A 49 9.88 6.21 -9.39
CA ALA A 49 11.30 6.23 -9.12
C ALA A 49 11.75 5.03 -8.28
N PHE A 50 10.99 4.69 -7.26
CA PHE A 50 11.34 3.61 -6.34
C PHE A 50 11.09 2.21 -6.92
N LYS A 51 10.09 2.07 -7.77
CA LYS A 51 9.69 0.81 -8.39
C LYS A 51 9.37 -0.26 -7.33
N PRO A 52 8.31 -0.04 -6.54
CA PRO A 52 7.93 -1.01 -5.52
C PRO A 52 7.35 -2.28 -6.10
N ASP A 53 7.42 -3.36 -5.32
CA ASP A 53 6.69 -4.59 -5.62
C ASP A 53 5.22 -4.44 -5.25
N MET A 54 4.92 -3.70 -4.18
CA MET A 54 3.59 -3.52 -3.66
C MET A 54 3.47 -2.13 -3.03
N VAL A 55 2.27 -1.57 -3.09
CA VAL A 55 1.98 -0.24 -2.52
C VAL A 55 0.93 -0.42 -1.42
N MET A 56 1.19 0.21 -0.26
CA MET A 56 0.20 0.34 0.80
C MET A 56 -0.31 1.78 0.79
N LEU A 57 -1.64 1.94 0.70
CA LEU A 57 -2.27 3.25 0.70
C LEU A 57 -3.17 3.41 1.92
N ASP A 58 -2.94 4.44 2.72
CA ASP A 58 -3.89 4.83 3.74
C ASP A 58 -5.16 5.34 3.05
N TRP A 59 -6.33 4.99 3.59
CA TRP A 59 -7.62 5.38 3.02
C TRP A 59 -7.88 6.88 3.19
N MET A 60 -7.67 7.39 4.41
CA MET A 60 -7.99 8.78 4.77
C MET A 60 -6.71 9.59 4.92
N MET A 61 -6.48 10.51 4.00
CA MET A 61 -5.33 11.42 4.03
C MET A 61 -5.79 12.81 3.64
N PRO A 62 -5.16 13.88 4.17
CA PRO A 62 -5.44 15.22 3.69
C PRO A 62 -4.97 15.36 2.23
N LYS A 63 -5.49 16.35 1.53
CA LYS A 63 -5.19 16.67 0.12
C LYS A 63 -5.75 15.65 -0.88
N MET A 64 -5.57 14.35 -0.65
CA MET A 64 -6.03 13.31 -1.57
C MET A 64 -6.19 12.00 -0.81
N ASP A 65 -7.38 11.39 -0.84
CA ASP A 65 -7.59 10.12 -0.17
C ASP A 65 -7.00 8.95 -0.97
N GLY A 66 -6.93 7.78 -0.32
CA GLY A 66 -6.37 6.59 -0.94
C GLY A 66 -7.10 6.14 -2.20
N PRO A 67 -8.44 6.08 -2.20
CA PRO A 67 -9.18 5.71 -3.41
C PRO A 67 -8.91 6.63 -4.60
N THR A 68 -8.82 7.93 -4.38
CA THR A 68 -8.51 8.89 -5.43
C THR A 68 -7.11 8.65 -6.00
N LEU A 69 -6.13 8.47 -5.11
CA LEU A 69 -4.76 8.17 -5.53
C LEU A 69 -4.70 6.86 -6.33
N PHE A 70 -5.40 5.83 -5.86
CA PHE A 70 -5.46 4.56 -6.57
C PHE A 70 -5.99 4.72 -7.99
N ARG A 71 -7.06 5.48 -8.17
CA ARG A 71 -7.63 5.72 -9.49
C ARG A 71 -6.65 6.47 -10.39
N GLN A 72 -5.92 7.44 -9.84
CA GLN A 72 -4.88 8.14 -10.59
C GLN A 72 -3.72 7.22 -10.99
N MET A 73 -3.34 6.30 -10.11
CA MET A 73 -2.33 5.28 -10.43
C MET A 73 -2.72 4.46 -11.65
N LYS A 74 -4.01 4.12 -11.76
CA LYS A 74 -4.52 3.32 -12.88
C LYS A 74 -4.45 4.05 -14.22
N LEU A 75 -4.33 5.36 -14.21
CA LEU A 75 -4.23 6.16 -15.44
C LEU A 75 -2.79 6.32 -15.93
N ARG A 76 -1.79 5.85 -15.18
CA ARG A 76 -0.38 6.02 -15.51
C ARG A 76 0.28 4.67 -15.78
N PRO A 77 1.00 4.53 -16.91
CA PRO A 77 1.67 3.26 -17.22
C PRO A 77 2.65 2.80 -16.15
N GLU A 78 3.33 3.75 -15.49
CA GLU A 78 4.36 3.47 -14.51
C GLU A 78 3.79 2.84 -13.24
N THR A 79 2.50 3.04 -12.95
CA THR A 79 1.88 2.63 -11.69
C THR A 79 0.63 1.77 -11.87
N SER A 80 0.10 1.66 -13.08
CA SER A 80 -1.21 1.01 -13.31
C SER A 80 -1.24 -0.46 -12.92
N SER A 81 -0.12 -1.15 -12.99
CA SER A 81 -0.05 -2.59 -12.68
C SER A 81 0.48 -2.90 -11.28
N LEU A 82 0.82 -1.87 -10.49
CA LEU A 82 1.33 -2.10 -9.14
C LEU A 82 0.23 -2.67 -8.24
N PRO A 83 0.52 -3.76 -7.50
CA PRO A 83 -0.42 -4.26 -6.49
C PRO A 83 -0.62 -3.25 -5.37
N VAL A 84 -1.88 -2.99 -5.01
CA VAL A 84 -2.22 -2.00 -3.98
C VAL A 84 -3.03 -2.66 -2.88
N VAL A 85 -2.60 -2.42 -1.63
CA VAL A 85 -3.30 -2.83 -0.42
C VAL A 85 -3.72 -1.56 0.31
N PHE A 86 -5.01 -1.43 0.62
CA PHE A 86 -5.50 -0.29 1.38
C PHE A 86 -5.37 -0.54 2.88
N ILE A 87 -5.02 0.51 3.62
CA ILE A 87 -5.02 0.49 5.07
C ILE A 87 -6.16 1.40 5.52
N THR A 88 -7.15 0.86 6.21
CA THR A 88 -8.34 1.62 6.54
C THR A 88 -8.88 1.31 7.92
N ALA A 89 -9.28 2.36 8.65
CA ALA A 89 -9.97 2.20 9.92
C ALA A 89 -11.40 1.70 9.69
N LYS A 90 -12.02 2.14 8.59
CA LYS A 90 -13.38 1.77 8.27
C LYS A 90 -13.65 2.14 6.82
N ALA A 91 -14.09 1.16 6.05
CA ALA A 91 -14.53 1.39 4.68
C ALA A 91 -15.90 0.72 4.49
N ALA A 92 -16.79 1.36 3.75
CA ALA A 92 -18.03 0.71 3.35
C ALA A 92 -17.67 -0.46 2.44
N GLN A 93 -18.37 -1.59 2.61
CA GLN A 93 -18.07 -2.79 1.82
C GLN A 93 -18.26 -2.53 0.31
N SER A 94 -19.23 -1.69 -0.06
CA SER A 94 -19.44 -1.35 -1.47
C SER A 94 -18.24 -0.58 -2.06
N ASP A 95 -17.65 0.34 -1.30
CA ASP A 95 -16.50 1.10 -1.76
C ASP A 95 -15.29 0.18 -1.94
N LEU A 96 -15.07 -0.71 -1.00
CA LEU A 96 -13.98 -1.67 -1.10
C LEU A 96 -14.18 -2.61 -2.29
N ASN A 97 -15.39 -3.09 -2.49
CA ASN A 97 -15.70 -3.98 -3.62
C ASN A 97 -15.44 -3.29 -4.96
N GLU A 98 -15.77 -2.01 -5.07
CA GLU A 98 -15.47 -1.24 -6.28
C GLU A 98 -13.96 -1.20 -6.55
N LEU A 99 -13.17 -0.93 -5.52
CA LEU A 99 -11.72 -0.84 -5.68
C LEU A 99 -11.10 -2.21 -5.96
N LEU A 100 -11.62 -3.27 -5.37
CA LEU A 100 -11.18 -4.62 -5.68
C LEU A 100 -11.49 -4.98 -7.13
N ALA A 101 -12.65 -4.56 -7.64
CA ALA A 101 -13.01 -4.77 -9.04
C ALA A 101 -12.08 -4.01 -9.98
N LEU A 102 -11.52 -2.88 -9.54
CA LEU A 102 -10.54 -2.11 -10.31
C LEU A 102 -9.11 -2.65 -10.17
N GLY A 103 -8.90 -3.69 -9.38
CA GLY A 103 -7.62 -4.35 -9.29
C GLY A 103 -6.86 -4.21 -7.98
N ALA A 104 -7.46 -3.58 -6.95
CA ALA A 104 -6.82 -3.56 -5.63
C ALA A 104 -6.70 -4.99 -5.09
N VAL A 105 -5.61 -5.25 -4.37
CA VAL A 105 -5.33 -6.59 -3.85
C VAL A 105 -6.17 -6.91 -2.62
N GLY A 106 -6.39 -5.91 -1.78
CA GLY A 106 -7.15 -6.11 -0.55
C GLY A 106 -7.05 -4.91 0.38
N ALA A 107 -7.46 -5.11 1.62
CA ALA A 107 -7.40 -4.08 2.66
C ALA A 107 -7.00 -4.69 3.99
N ILE A 108 -6.30 -3.89 4.80
CA ILE A 108 -5.93 -4.23 6.17
C ILE A 108 -6.61 -3.22 7.08
N SER A 109 -7.32 -3.70 8.09
CA SER A 109 -8.08 -2.85 8.99
C SER A 109 -7.21 -2.22 10.06
N LYS A 110 -7.47 -0.94 10.38
CA LYS A 110 -6.92 -0.28 11.56
C LYS A 110 -7.85 -0.50 12.76
N PRO A 111 -7.33 -0.65 13.96
CA PRO A 111 -5.93 -0.79 14.28
C PRO A 111 -5.39 -2.16 13.85
N PHE A 112 -4.18 -2.18 13.33
CA PHE A 112 -3.52 -3.44 13.00
C PHE A 112 -2.33 -3.65 13.94
N SER A 113 -1.89 -4.91 14.08
CA SER A 113 -0.69 -5.22 14.84
C SER A 113 0.52 -5.05 13.92
N PRO A 114 1.43 -4.09 14.19
CA PRO A 114 2.58 -3.88 13.30
C PRO A 114 3.41 -5.15 13.10
N LYS A 115 3.58 -5.96 14.14
CA LYS A 115 4.38 -7.20 14.05
C LYS A 115 3.80 -8.23 13.09
N ASP A 116 2.48 -8.20 12.85
CA ASP A 116 1.81 -9.14 11.94
C ASP A 116 1.79 -8.64 10.50
N LEU A 117 2.09 -7.37 10.29
CA LEU A 117 1.97 -6.72 9.00
C LEU A 117 2.83 -7.38 7.90
N PRO A 118 4.12 -7.72 8.15
CA PRO A 118 4.90 -8.38 7.12
C PRO A 118 4.28 -9.68 6.63
N ASP A 119 3.74 -10.50 7.53
CA ASP A 119 3.12 -11.77 7.16
C ASP A 119 1.82 -11.54 6.40
N GLN A 120 1.03 -10.54 6.79
CA GLN A 120 -0.19 -10.19 6.07
C GLN A 120 0.11 -9.75 4.64
N LEU A 121 1.12 -8.92 4.45
CA LEU A 121 1.52 -8.46 3.12
C LEU A 121 2.05 -9.62 2.28
N ARG A 122 2.85 -10.51 2.86
CA ARG A 122 3.35 -11.67 2.14
C ARG A 122 2.24 -12.62 1.73
N ALA A 123 1.22 -12.79 2.57
CA ALA A 123 0.07 -13.63 2.23
C ALA A 123 -0.69 -13.05 1.03
N LEU A 124 -0.90 -11.73 1.01
CA LEU A 124 -1.55 -11.08 -0.12
C LEU A 124 -0.71 -11.17 -1.39
N TRP A 125 0.60 -11.02 -1.27
CA TRP A 125 1.54 -11.16 -2.38
C TRP A 125 1.51 -12.57 -2.96
N ALA A 126 1.56 -13.58 -2.11
CA ALA A 126 1.57 -14.98 -2.53
C ALA A 126 0.27 -15.39 -3.25
N ALA A 127 -0.85 -14.71 -2.95
CA ALA A 127 -2.13 -14.98 -3.58
C ALA A 127 -2.27 -14.36 -4.98
N LEU A 128 -1.34 -13.51 -5.39
CA LEU A 128 -1.36 -12.91 -6.74
C LEU A 128 -1.03 -13.95 -7.80
N PRO A 129 -1.63 -13.82 -9.02
CA PRO A 129 -1.35 -14.73 -10.12
C PRO A 129 0.09 -14.66 -10.60
#